data_e58bcc238c8549403775469760e739fb
#
_entry.id   e58bcc238c8549403775469760e739fb
#
_cell.length_a   1.000
_cell.length_b   1.000
_cell.length_c   1.000
_cell.angle_alpha   90.00
_cell.angle_beta   90.00
_cell.angle_gamma   90.00
#
_symmetry.space_group_name_H-M   'P 1'
#
loop_
_entity.id
_entity.type
_entity.pdbx_description
1 polymer ?
#
loop_
_entity_poly.entity_id
_entity_poly.type
_entity_poly.pdbx_seq_one_letter_code
_entity_poly.pdbx_strand_id
1 'polypeptide(L)'
;TWGYEKKPYALKLDKKREMMGMPKHKRWVLLANYMDRTLLRNRVAYFLAEQTSLAWTPRCEFVELILNGEHLGSYLVAEHIKVDENRVDITEMETTDNSGDAVTGGYLLELDFHFDNEWQWWGASGTPFAVKYPEEEDLTPQQLAWIKGYIGEVESVLYGEGFTDTQNGYAKYIDMQSFVDYWFIYEICVNHELANPG
;
A
#
# COMPACT_ATOMS: atom_id res chain seq x y z
N THR A 1 -4.98 -3.66 -16.70
CA THR A 1 -6.45 -3.56 -16.50
C THR A 1 -7.20 -2.89 -17.65
N TRP A 2 -6.55 -2.04 -18.46
CA TRP A 2 -7.19 -1.34 -19.58
C TRP A 2 -7.74 -2.27 -20.68
N GLY A 3 -7.19 -3.48 -20.84
CA GLY A 3 -7.63 -4.49 -21.82
C GLY A 3 -8.91 -5.24 -21.43
N TYR A 4 -9.40 -5.14 -20.19
CA TYR A 4 -10.58 -5.85 -19.76
C TYR A 4 -11.87 -5.10 -20.10
N GLU A 5 -12.97 -5.83 -20.34
CA GLU A 5 -14.28 -5.23 -20.61
C GLU A 5 -14.82 -4.46 -19.39
N LYS A 6 -14.72 -5.07 -18.21
CA LYS A 6 -15.13 -4.46 -16.95
C LYS A 6 -13.97 -3.72 -16.30
N LYS A 7 -14.06 -2.41 -16.18
CA LYS A 7 -12.99 -1.54 -15.69
C LYS A 7 -13.07 -1.31 -14.19
N PRO A 8 -11.95 -1.27 -13.44
CA PRO A 8 -11.91 -0.68 -12.12
C PRO A 8 -11.97 0.85 -12.21
N TYR A 9 -12.39 1.49 -11.12
CA TYR A 9 -12.43 2.95 -11.03
C TYR A 9 -11.78 3.44 -9.73
N ALA A 10 -11.05 4.54 -9.82
CA ALA A 10 -10.63 5.33 -8.67
C ALA A 10 -11.57 6.53 -8.52
N LEU A 11 -12.09 6.73 -7.32
CA LEU A 11 -13.03 7.81 -7.01
C LEU A 11 -12.34 8.88 -6.16
N LYS A 12 -12.57 10.15 -6.53
CA LYS A 12 -12.22 11.32 -5.71
C LYS A 12 -13.46 12.16 -5.51
N LEU A 13 -14.02 12.11 -4.30
CA LEU A 13 -15.17 12.91 -3.92
C LEU A 13 -14.75 14.36 -3.63
N ASP A 14 -15.65 15.32 -3.80
CA ASP A 14 -15.42 16.73 -3.49
C ASP A 14 -15.16 16.95 -2.00
N LYS A 15 -15.84 16.18 -1.13
CA LYS A 15 -15.72 16.26 0.32
C LYS A 15 -15.53 14.85 0.92
N LYS A 16 -14.90 14.77 2.10
CA LYS A 16 -14.85 13.52 2.88
C LYS A 16 -16.28 13.08 3.18
N ARG A 17 -16.63 11.86 2.77
CA ARG A 17 -17.93 11.24 3.02
C ARG A 17 -17.74 9.80 3.49
N GLU A 18 -18.64 9.37 4.35
CA GLU A 18 -18.81 7.97 4.69
C GLU A 18 -19.35 7.20 3.47
N MET A 19 -18.88 5.98 3.28
CA MET A 19 -19.32 5.10 2.22
C MET A 19 -19.56 3.69 2.77
N MET A 20 -20.78 3.19 2.66
CA MET A 20 -21.18 1.87 3.15
C MET A 20 -20.75 1.58 4.62
N GLY A 21 -20.89 2.56 5.50
CA GLY A 21 -20.49 2.45 6.90
C GLY A 21 -18.98 2.59 7.15
N MET A 22 -18.17 2.72 6.11
CA MET A 22 -16.72 2.94 6.24
C MET A 22 -16.41 4.40 6.58
N PRO A 23 -15.34 4.71 7.33
CA PRO A 23 -14.98 6.04 7.78
C PRO A 23 -14.87 7.06 6.64
N LYS A 24 -15.19 8.31 6.95
CA LYS A 24 -15.23 9.41 5.97
C LYS A 24 -13.89 9.64 5.30
N HIS A 25 -13.87 9.54 3.98
CA HIS A 25 -12.71 9.91 3.15
C HIS A 25 -13.13 10.42 1.77
N LYS A 26 -12.17 11.02 1.03
CA LYS A 26 -12.41 11.47 -0.35
C LYS A 26 -12.09 10.39 -1.40
N ARG A 27 -11.12 9.52 -1.11
CA ARG A 27 -10.57 8.56 -2.07
C ARG A 27 -11.11 7.16 -1.81
N TRP A 28 -11.65 6.54 -2.85
CA TRP A 28 -12.20 5.18 -2.86
C TRP A 28 -11.80 4.47 -4.14
N VAL A 29 -11.87 3.16 -4.15
CA VAL A 29 -11.68 2.34 -5.34
C VAL A 29 -12.89 1.44 -5.56
N LEU A 30 -13.24 1.23 -6.82
CA LEU A 30 -14.21 0.24 -7.25
C LEU A 30 -13.45 -0.85 -7.98
N LEU A 31 -13.24 -1.97 -7.31
CA LEU A 31 -12.57 -3.12 -7.86
C LEU A 31 -13.54 -3.94 -8.71
N ALA A 32 -13.23 -4.11 -9.98
CA ALA A 32 -14.09 -4.81 -10.92
C ALA A 32 -14.08 -6.33 -10.71
N ASN A 33 -13.03 -6.88 -10.08
CA ASN A 33 -12.78 -8.31 -9.86
C ASN A 33 -12.94 -9.16 -11.15
N TYR A 34 -12.64 -8.58 -12.32
CA TYR A 34 -12.94 -9.16 -13.63
C TYR A 34 -12.31 -10.55 -13.85
N MET A 35 -11.08 -10.75 -13.36
CA MET A 35 -10.36 -12.01 -13.48
C MET A 35 -10.80 -13.07 -12.46
N ASP A 36 -11.53 -12.65 -11.44
CA ASP A 36 -12.02 -13.54 -10.39
C ASP A 36 -13.49 -13.88 -10.62
N ARG A 37 -13.76 -15.08 -11.12
CA ARG A 37 -15.13 -15.57 -11.36
C ARG A 37 -15.97 -15.70 -10.10
N THR A 38 -15.35 -15.77 -8.93
CA THR A 38 -16.05 -15.81 -7.64
C THR A 38 -16.39 -14.41 -7.13
N LEU A 39 -15.68 -13.38 -7.58
CA LEU A 39 -15.68 -12.00 -7.09
C LEU A 39 -15.24 -11.85 -5.62
N LEU A 40 -14.78 -12.92 -4.96
CA LEU A 40 -14.57 -13.00 -3.52
C LEU A 40 -13.11 -12.90 -3.09
N ARG A 41 -12.13 -13.12 -3.98
CA ARG A 41 -10.71 -13.23 -3.59
C ARG A 41 -10.22 -12.02 -2.79
N ASN A 42 -10.45 -10.80 -3.29
CA ASN A 42 -10.06 -9.59 -2.57
C ASN A 42 -10.79 -9.45 -1.23
N ARG A 43 -12.10 -9.76 -1.19
CA ARG A 43 -12.86 -9.69 0.08
C ARG A 43 -12.35 -10.71 1.10
N VAL A 44 -11.99 -11.91 0.66
CA VAL A 44 -11.42 -12.95 1.54
C VAL A 44 -10.03 -12.53 2.04
N ALA A 45 -9.17 -12.00 1.18
CA ALA A 45 -7.86 -11.51 1.58
C ALA A 45 -7.95 -10.39 2.64
N TYR A 46 -8.83 -9.42 2.44
CA TYR A 46 -9.06 -8.35 3.42
C TYR A 46 -9.65 -8.89 4.72
N PHE A 47 -10.62 -9.82 4.64
CA PHE A 47 -11.18 -10.46 5.83
C PHE A 47 -10.11 -11.22 6.64
N LEU A 48 -9.22 -11.95 5.98
CA LEU A 48 -8.11 -12.62 6.65
C LEU A 48 -7.17 -11.61 7.30
N ALA A 49 -6.84 -10.53 6.60
CA ALA A 49 -6.00 -9.46 7.12
C ALA A 49 -6.61 -8.79 8.38
N GLU A 50 -7.93 -8.61 8.42
CA GLU A 50 -8.66 -8.12 9.60
C GLU A 50 -8.51 -9.03 10.83
N GLN A 51 -8.16 -10.31 10.66
CA GLN A 51 -7.97 -11.27 11.76
C GLN A 51 -6.52 -11.33 12.26
N THR A 52 -5.62 -10.55 11.67
CA THR A 52 -4.19 -10.51 12.00
C THR A 52 -3.84 -9.30 12.85
N SER A 53 -2.55 -9.14 13.18
CA SER A 53 -2.03 -7.99 13.88
C SER A 53 -1.65 -6.81 12.96
N LEU A 54 -1.92 -6.90 11.67
CA LEU A 54 -1.68 -5.78 10.74
C LEU A 54 -2.40 -4.52 11.22
N ALA A 55 -1.69 -3.41 11.29
CA ALA A 55 -2.20 -2.15 11.83
C ALA A 55 -3.43 -1.65 11.06
N TRP A 56 -3.49 -1.94 9.77
CA TRP A 56 -4.61 -1.56 8.92
C TRP A 56 -4.73 -2.49 7.71
N THR A 57 -5.98 -2.71 7.27
CA THR A 57 -6.32 -3.33 5.99
C THR A 57 -7.51 -2.60 5.39
N PRO A 58 -7.65 -2.52 4.05
CA PRO A 58 -8.78 -1.85 3.41
C PRO A 58 -10.13 -2.48 3.79
N ARG A 59 -11.02 -1.70 4.37
CA ARG A 59 -12.43 -2.08 4.50
C ARG A 59 -13.10 -2.04 3.15
N CYS A 60 -14.04 -2.93 2.91
CA CYS A 60 -14.71 -3.02 1.61
C CYS A 60 -16.11 -3.61 1.72
N GLU A 61 -16.97 -3.24 0.73
CA GLU A 61 -18.34 -3.75 0.62
C GLU A 61 -18.70 -4.01 -0.84
N PHE A 62 -19.55 -4.99 -1.09
CA PHE A 62 -20.10 -5.23 -2.43
C PHE A 62 -21.18 -4.23 -2.77
N VAL A 63 -21.16 -3.75 -4.00
CA VAL A 63 -22.12 -2.79 -4.52
C VAL A 63 -22.49 -3.13 -5.97
N GLU A 64 -23.71 -2.77 -6.38
CA GLU A 64 -24.09 -2.69 -7.79
C GLU A 64 -23.78 -1.29 -8.31
N LEU A 65 -22.98 -1.21 -9.37
CA LEU A 65 -22.58 0.08 -9.95
C LEU A 65 -23.50 0.49 -11.08
N ILE A 66 -24.13 1.65 -10.92
CA ILE A 66 -24.83 2.35 -12.00
C ILE A 66 -24.03 3.61 -12.32
N LEU A 67 -23.48 3.69 -13.52
CA LEU A 67 -22.69 4.84 -13.99
C LEU A 67 -23.39 5.49 -15.19
N ASN A 68 -23.74 6.76 -15.05
CA ASN A 68 -24.45 7.52 -16.08
C ASN A 68 -25.76 6.85 -16.58
N GLY A 69 -26.45 6.13 -15.69
CA GLY A 69 -27.68 5.41 -16.01
C GLY A 69 -27.47 4.01 -16.59
N GLU A 70 -26.25 3.58 -16.81
CA GLU A 70 -25.90 2.23 -17.25
C GLU A 70 -25.53 1.35 -16.06
N HIS A 71 -26.11 0.16 -15.96
CA HIS A 71 -25.81 -0.83 -14.94
C HIS A 71 -24.56 -1.65 -15.34
N LEU A 72 -23.48 -1.49 -14.58
CA LEU A 72 -22.18 -2.11 -14.83
C LEU A 72 -21.94 -3.38 -14.01
N GLY A 73 -22.93 -3.81 -13.22
CA GLY A 73 -22.88 -5.02 -12.40
C GLY A 73 -22.20 -4.82 -11.06
N SER A 74 -21.82 -5.93 -10.42
CA SER A 74 -21.29 -5.98 -9.06
C SER A 74 -19.83 -5.53 -9.00
N TYR A 75 -19.51 -4.64 -8.07
CA TYR A 75 -18.16 -4.17 -7.76
C TYR A 75 -17.87 -4.35 -6.27
N LEU A 76 -16.60 -4.41 -5.92
CA LEU A 76 -16.16 -4.28 -4.54
C LEU A 76 -15.68 -2.84 -4.35
N VAL A 77 -16.45 -2.01 -3.62
CA VAL A 77 -15.97 -0.71 -3.18
C VAL A 77 -15.04 -0.92 -2.00
N ALA A 78 -13.85 -0.32 -2.05
CA ALA A 78 -12.86 -0.44 -1.00
C ALA A 78 -12.20 0.91 -0.70
N GLU A 79 -11.62 1.01 0.48
CA GLU A 79 -10.77 2.13 0.87
C GLU A 79 -9.54 2.18 -0.04
N HIS A 80 -9.27 3.35 -0.58
CA HIS A 80 -8.00 3.60 -1.28
C HIS A 80 -6.88 3.71 -0.24
N ILE A 81 -5.75 3.06 -0.46
CA ILE A 81 -4.56 3.15 0.42
C ILE A 81 -4.10 4.61 0.43
N LYS A 82 -4.19 5.26 1.60
CA LYS A 82 -3.77 6.64 1.84
C LYS A 82 -3.39 6.82 3.30
N VAL A 83 -2.49 7.74 3.57
CA VAL A 83 -2.19 8.18 4.93
C VAL A 83 -3.39 8.99 5.44
N ASP A 84 -3.97 8.55 6.53
CA ASP A 84 -5.10 9.18 7.23
C ASP A 84 -5.31 8.43 8.56
N GLU A 85 -5.76 9.10 9.62
CA GLU A 85 -6.00 8.53 10.95
C GLU A 85 -6.88 7.26 10.96
N ASN A 86 -7.75 7.10 9.97
CA ASN A 86 -8.65 5.96 9.84
C ASN A 86 -8.15 4.92 8.81
N ARG A 87 -6.98 5.10 8.24
CA ARG A 87 -6.37 4.22 7.23
C ARG A 87 -4.94 3.87 7.59
N VAL A 88 -3.96 4.25 6.79
CA VAL A 88 -2.55 4.08 7.14
C VAL A 88 -2.19 5.22 8.10
N ASP A 89 -2.26 4.94 9.39
CA ASP A 89 -2.00 5.90 10.46
C ASP A 89 -0.50 5.95 10.76
N ILE A 90 0.20 6.77 9.99
CA ILE A 90 1.63 7.07 10.15
C ILE A 90 1.82 8.58 10.29
N THR A 91 2.96 9.00 10.81
CA THR A 91 3.28 10.42 10.99
C THR A 91 3.15 11.17 9.67
N GLU A 92 2.27 12.17 9.62
CA GLU A 92 2.17 13.07 8.47
C GLU A 92 3.44 13.94 8.39
N MET A 93 3.95 14.15 7.20
CA MET A 93 5.17 14.90 6.92
C MET A 93 4.86 16.19 6.17
N GLU A 94 5.54 17.25 6.58
CA GLU A 94 5.50 18.54 5.91
C GLU A 94 6.75 18.73 5.01
N THR A 95 6.67 19.63 4.04
CA THR A 95 7.81 19.98 3.17
C THR A 95 9.00 20.58 3.92
N THR A 96 8.81 20.98 5.19
CA THR A 96 9.84 21.51 6.09
C THR A 96 10.59 20.43 6.87
N ASP A 97 10.12 19.18 6.88
CA ASP A 97 10.66 18.08 7.67
C ASP A 97 11.87 17.43 6.96
N ASN A 98 12.98 18.16 6.93
CA ASN A 98 14.15 17.83 6.10
C ASN A 98 15.38 17.39 6.90
N SER A 99 15.30 17.30 8.24
CA SER A 99 16.43 16.94 9.09
C SER A 99 16.02 16.47 10.47
N GLY A 100 16.98 15.87 11.22
CA GLY A 100 16.74 15.37 12.58
C GLY A 100 15.67 14.31 12.62
N ASP A 101 14.87 14.27 13.70
CA ASP A 101 13.82 13.28 13.88
C ASP A 101 12.64 13.51 12.92
N ALA A 102 12.40 14.74 12.49
CA ALA A 102 11.29 15.07 11.60
C ALA A 102 11.40 14.38 10.22
N VAL A 103 12.60 14.27 9.65
CA VAL A 103 12.82 13.60 8.36
C VAL A 103 12.63 12.08 8.44
N THR A 104 12.62 11.49 9.63
CA THR A 104 12.43 10.04 9.83
C THR A 104 10.98 9.60 9.80
N GLY A 105 10.03 10.54 9.83
CA GLY A 105 8.59 10.29 9.94
C GLY A 105 7.99 9.56 8.75
N GLY A 106 6.69 9.31 8.85
CA GLY A 106 5.95 8.35 8.03
C GLY A 106 6.14 8.39 6.52
N TYR A 107 6.74 7.36 5.97
CA TYR A 107 6.79 7.10 4.53
C TYR A 107 5.89 5.93 4.16
N LEU A 108 5.17 6.04 3.05
CA LEU A 108 4.48 4.93 2.42
C LEU A 108 5.18 4.60 1.10
N LEU A 109 5.68 3.39 1.00
CA LEU A 109 6.38 2.90 -0.19
C LEU A 109 5.53 1.84 -0.90
N GLU A 110 5.65 1.78 -2.20
CA GLU A 110 5.10 0.73 -3.04
C GLU A 110 6.23 0.01 -3.76
N LEU A 111 6.12 -1.30 -3.88
CA LEU A 111 6.97 -2.07 -4.78
C LEU A 111 6.29 -2.08 -6.14
N ASP A 112 6.86 -1.37 -7.12
CA ASP A 112 6.26 -1.20 -8.44
C ASP A 112 7.32 -1.24 -9.54
N PHE A 113 7.15 -2.14 -10.51
CA PHE A 113 8.00 -2.24 -11.69
C PHE A 113 7.68 -1.21 -12.78
N HIS A 114 6.55 -0.51 -12.67
CA HIS A 114 6.19 0.56 -13.60
C HIS A 114 6.81 1.87 -13.15
N PHE A 115 7.93 2.23 -13.78
CA PHE A 115 8.65 3.48 -13.50
C PHE A 115 8.01 4.62 -14.30
N ASP A 116 6.96 5.23 -13.75
CA ASP A 116 6.15 6.28 -14.36
C ASP A 116 6.24 7.65 -13.67
N ASN A 117 7.05 7.76 -12.59
CA ASN A 117 7.31 9.02 -11.90
C ASN A 117 8.77 9.17 -11.45
N GLU A 118 9.15 10.37 -10.99
CA GLU A 118 10.54 10.70 -10.62
C GLU A 118 10.99 10.11 -9.28
N TRP A 119 10.05 9.70 -8.43
CA TRP A 119 10.31 9.27 -7.04
C TRP A 119 10.43 7.77 -6.90
N GLN A 120 10.98 7.14 -7.94
CA GLN A 120 11.21 5.71 -8.03
C GLN A 120 12.69 5.39 -8.11
N TRP A 121 13.09 4.24 -7.57
CA TRP A 121 14.47 3.75 -7.67
C TRP A 121 14.54 2.23 -7.53
N TRP A 122 15.61 1.67 -8.03
CA TRP A 122 15.97 0.29 -7.75
C TRP A 122 16.82 0.22 -6.49
N GLY A 123 16.41 -0.59 -5.50
CA GLY A 123 17.25 -0.97 -4.36
C GLY A 123 18.45 -1.80 -4.80
N ALA A 124 19.40 -2.01 -3.89
CA ALA A 124 20.60 -2.79 -4.17
C ALA A 124 20.29 -4.27 -4.47
N SER A 125 19.19 -4.79 -3.91
CA SER A 125 18.68 -6.14 -4.17
C SER A 125 17.98 -6.28 -5.53
N GLY A 126 17.78 -5.19 -6.26
CA GLY A 126 16.95 -5.16 -7.47
C GLY A 126 15.46 -5.01 -7.19
N THR A 127 15.07 -4.63 -5.97
CA THR A 127 13.69 -4.34 -5.60
C THR A 127 13.30 -2.95 -6.09
N PRO A 128 12.19 -2.79 -6.83
CA PRO A 128 11.73 -1.49 -7.30
C PRO A 128 10.88 -0.79 -6.23
N PHE A 129 11.30 0.39 -5.81
CA PHE A 129 10.60 1.20 -4.82
C PHE A 129 10.01 2.47 -5.44
N ALA A 130 8.79 2.80 -5.06
CA ALA A 130 8.13 4.07 -5.35
C ALA A 130 7.62 4.71 -4.07
N VAL A 131 7.84 6.03 -3.88
CA VAL A 131 7.25 6.76 -2.76
C VAL A 131 5.80 7.11 -3.09
N LYS A 132 4.87 6.70 -2.25
CA LYS A 132 3.43 7.01 -2.35
C LYS A 132 3.00 8.05 -1.32
N TYR A 133 3.79 8.23 -0.27
CA TYR A 133 3.65 9.31 0.70
C TYR A 133 5.03 9.65 1.30
N PRO A 134 5.38 10.95 1.42
CA PRO A 134 4.63 12.13 0.96
C PRO A 134 4.20 12.05 -0.51
N GLU A 135 3.11 12.78 -0.91
CA GLU A 135 2.70 12.82 -2.32
C GLU A 135 3.78 13.51 -3.17
N GLU A 136 3.83 13.23 -4.46
CA GLU A 136 4.91 13.64 -5.37
C GLU A 136 5.19 15.15 -5.32
N GLU A 137 4.13 15.97 -5.22
CA GLU A 137 4.20 17.44 -5.13
C GLU A 137 4.77 17.97 -3.80
N ASP A 138 4.73 17.15 -2.74
CA ASP A 138 5.14 17.53 -1.38
C ASP A 138 6.48 16.90 -0.96
N LEU A 139 6.93 15.84 -1.65
CA LEU A 139 8.16 15.14 -1.33
C LEU A 139 9.39 15.98 -1.67
N THR A 140 10.23 16.23 -0.69
CA THR A 140 11.47 16.99 -0.91
C THR A 140 12.66 16.10 -1.29
N PRO A 141 13.71 16.65 -1.95
CA PRO A 141 14.93 15.90 -2.25
C PRO A 141 15.63 15.35 -0.99
N GLN A 142 15.53 16.05 0.15
CA GLN A 142 16.11 15.61 1.42
C GLN A 142 15.38 14.41 1.99
N GLN A 143 14.05 14.43 1.97
CA GLN A 143 13.19 13.31 2.37
C GLN A 143 13.44 12.09 1.49
N LEU A 144 13.50 12.29 0.17
CA LEU A 144 13.81 11.20 -0.77
C LEU A 144 15.21 10.62 -0.52
N ALA A 145 16.21 11.45 -0.29
CA ALA A 145 17.58 11.00 -0.01
C ALA A 145 17.62 10.19 1.30
N TRP A 146 16.89 10.64 2.33
CA TRP A 146 16.80 9.96 3.60
C TRP A 146 16.19 8.57 3.46
N ILE A 147 15.01 8.45 2.84
CA ILE A 147 14.32 7.15 2.71
C ILE A 147 15.10 6.17 1.83
N LYS A 148 15.75 6.64 0.76
CA LYS A 148 16.66 5.81 -0.04
C LYS A 148 17.83 5.28 0.79
N GLY A 149 18.44 6.14 1.61
CA GLY A 149 19.53 5.77 2.50
C GLY A 149 19.08 4.72 3.55
N TYR A 150 17.92 4.94 4.15
CA TYR A 150 17.33 4.03 5.13
C TYR A 150 17.04 2.65 4.52
N ILE A 151 16.42 2.59 3.34
CA ILE A 151 16.18 1.33 2.64
C ILE A 151 17.50 0.63 2.27
N GLY A 152 18.51 1.38 1.82
CA GLY A 152 19.83 0.82 1.56
C GLY A 152 20.49 0.22 2.81
N GLU A 153 20.31 0.84 3.98
CA GLU A 153 20.76 0.27 5.26
C GLU A 153 20.00 -1.02 5.59
N VAL A 154 18.68 -1.04 5.43
CA VAL A 154 17.85 -2.24 5.63
C VAL A 154 18.29 -3.37 4.71
N GLU A 155 18.46 -3.12 3.41
CA GLU A 155 18.96 -4.12 2.46
C GLU A 155 20.34 -4.64 2.83
N SER A 156 21.25 -3.75 3.24
CA SER A 156 22.60 -4.13 3.68
C SER A 156 22.58 -5.09 4.87
N VAL A 157 21.66 -4.88 5.81
CA VAL A 157 21.48 -5.79 6.96
C VAL A 157 20.86 -7.10 6.54
N LEU A 158 19.81 -7.08 5.72
CA LEU A 158 19.08 -8.29 5.29
C LEU A 158 19.97 -9.25 4.49
N TYR A 159 20.87 -8.71 3.67
CA TYR A 159 21.78 -9.51 2.83
C TYR A 159 23.17 -9.68 3.45
N GLY A 160 23.43 -9.11 4.63
CA GLY A 160 24.69 -9.20 5.35
C GLY A 160 24.80 -10.45 6.22
N GLU A 161 26.04 -10.81 6.61
CA GLU A 161 26.31 -11.98 7.48
C GLU A 161 25.67 -11.86 8.87
N GLY A 162 25.44 -10.61 9.34
CA GLY A 162 24.85 -10.32 10.65
C GLY A 162 23.33 -10.17 10.67
N PHE A 163 22.60 -10.63 9.65
CA PHE A 163 21.18 -10.35 9.52
C PHE A 163 20.32 -10.82 10.71
N THR A 164 20.73 -11.89 11.40
CA THR A 164 20.05 -12.42 12.60
C THR A 164 20.59 -11.87 13.93
N ASP A 165 21.50 -10.89 13.90
CA ASP A 165 21.99 -10.27 15.13
C ASP A 165 20.83 -9.68 15.93
N THR A 166 20.81 -9.92 17.24
CA THR A 166 19.68 -9.55 18.10
C THR A 166 19.54 -8.05 18.34
N GLN A 167 20.58 -7.26 18.08
CA GLN A 167 20.60 -5.81 18.30
C GLN A 167 20.63 -5.01 16.99
N ASN A 168 21.38 -5.52 15.99
CA ASN A 168 21.65 -4.80 14.76
C ASN A 168 21.13 -5.52 13.49
N GLY A 169 20.52 -6.69 13.66
CA GLY A 169 19.93 -7.46 12.57
C GLY A 169 18.57 -6.95 12.12
N TYR A 170 17.85 -7.75 11.33
CA TYR A 170 16.59 -7.38 10.71
C TYR A 170 15.52 -6.89 11.70
N ALA A 171 15.49 -7.43 12.92
CA ALA A 171 14.49 -7.08 13.94
C ALA A 171 14.55 -5.62 14.40
N LYS A 172 15.65 -4.91 14.12
CA LYS A 172 15.77 -3.47 14.34
C LYS A 172 14.92 -2.66 13.35
N TYR A 173 14.69 -3.20 12.15
CA TYR A 173 14.09 -2.49 11.02
C TYR A 173 12.72 -2.99 10.63
N ILE A 174 12.39 -4.23 10.95
CA ILE A 174 11.19 -4.92 10.49
C ILE A 174 10.35 -5.35 11.69
N ASP A 175 9.09 -4.95 11.70
CA ASP A 175 8.10 -5.58 12.56
C ASP A 175 7.80 -6.99 12.03
N MET A 176 8.40 -7.97 12.69
CA MET A 176 8.33 -9.36 12.29
C MET A 176 6.92 -9.91 12.32
N GLN A 177 6.07 -9.44 13.24
CA GLN A 177 4.70 -9.93 13.31
C GLN A 177 3.89 -9.47 12.10
N SER A 178 3.96 -8.18 11.76
CA SER A 178 3.33 -7.65 10.54
C SER A 178 3.81 -8.35 9.28
N PHE A 179 5.13 -8.61 9.21
CA PHE A 179 5.73 -9.27 8.05
C PHE A 179 5.23 -10.73 7.89
N VAL A 180 5.19 -11.48 8.99
CA VAL A 180 4.69 -12.88 8.99
C VAL A 180 3.19 -12.92 8.66
N ASP A 181 2.39 -12.01 9.23
CA ASP A 181 0.96 -11.92 8.96
C ASP A 181 0.70 -11.60 7.48
N TYR A 182 1.43 -10.63 6.92
CA TYR A 182 1.35 -10.28 5.50
C TYR A 182 1.72 -11.48 4.60
N TRP A 183 2.88 -12.11 4.85
CA TRP A 183 3.32 -13.28 4.10
C TRP A 183 2.30 -14.42 4.17
N PHE A 184 1.76 -14.69 5.37
CA PHE A 184 0.78 -15.77 5.58
C PHE A 184 -0.52 -15.53 4.79
N ILE A 185 -1.01 -14.30 4.73
CA ILE A 185 -2.18 -13.95 3.92
C ILE A 185 -1.92 -14.22 2.43
N TYR A 186 -0.75 -13.84 1.93
CA TYR A 186 -0.38 -14.06 0.54
C TYR A 186 -0.28 -15.55 0.20
N GLU A 187 0.29 -16.38 1.09
CA GLU A 187 0.38 -17.82 0.93
C GLU A 187 -1.01 -18.48 0.92
N ILE A 188 -1.89 -18.13 1.86
CA ILE A 188 -3.26 -18.70 1.92
C ILE A 188 -4.06 -18.29 0.67
N CYS A 189 -3.93 -17.05 0.22
CA CYS A 189 -4.65 -16.54 -0.94
C CYS A 189 -4.03 -16.99 -2.27
N VAL A 190 -2.89 -17.69 -2.23
CA VAL A 190 -2.12 -18.10 -3.43
C VAL A 190 -1.87 -16.91 -4.35
N ASN A 191 -1.41 -15.78 -3.76
CA ASN A 191 -1.09 -14.60 -4.54
C ASN A 191 0.34 -14.70 -5.09
N HIS A 192 0.47 -14.74 -6.41
CA HIS A 192 1.75 -14.88 -7.10
C HIS A 192 2.58 -13.59 -7.09
N GLU A 193 1.99 -12.46 -6.79
CA GLU A 193 2.64 -11.14 -6.84
C GLU A 193 3.59 -10.89 -5.65
N LEU A 194 3.58 -11.74 -4.62
CA LEU A 194 4.51 -11.62 -3.50
C LEU A 194 5.99 -11.72 -3.95
N ALA A 195 6.26 -12.59 -4.92
CA ALA A 195 7.61 -12.84 -5.44
C ALA A 195 7.92 -12.06 -6.73
N ASN A 196 6.93 -11.52 -7.37
CA ASN A 196 7.01 -10.75 -8.62
C ASN A 196 5.94 -9.66 -8.59
N PRO A 197 6.15 -8.58 -7.82
CA PRO A 197 5.26 -7.42 -7.88
C PRO A 197 5.37 -6.79 -9.28
N GLY A 198 4.33 -6.92 -10.09
CA GLY A 198 4.35 -6.48 -11.47
C GLY A 198 3.03 -5.99 -11.98
#